data_729561bd67c175bcecebae29c172b14b
#
_entry.id   729561bd67c175bcecebae29c172b14b
#
_cell.length_a   1.000
_cell.length_b   1.000
_cell.length_c   1.000
_cell.angle_alpha   90.00
_cell.angle_beta   90.00
_cell.angle_gamma   90.00
#
_symmetry.space_group_name_H-M   'P 1'
#
loop_
_entity.id
_entity.type
_entity.pdbx_description
1 polymer ?
#
loop_
_entity_poly.entity_id
_entity_poly.type
_entity_poly.pdbx_seq_one_letter_code
_entity_poly.pdbx_strand_id
1 'polypeptide(L)'
;MPANLATALLSSLLLLATLPSQVSASTGNDDLQDTIRFNVSPNGYPPYLIVEDDHLGGIVWDVMSRISERLQLTLEPLKVPRKRVDELILNGYVDATPRAVEWTSQPERFLYSDPIVQVEEVLFYPHNRAFEFQSPDDLAGKTLVTHLGYYHAKLAELFESGRTQRFDVVGDAEVFRYLLDSERFDGAIADRLVGRWVIRNHPYMAGALATSQASISNYSLRLMVRPELTGFIHRFNSELTRLKASGELNDILASYR
;
A
#
# COMPACT_ATOMS: atom_id res chain seq x y z
N MET A 1 -101.43 14.47 30.01
CA MET A 1 -100.77 15.78 29.98
C MET A 1 -99.29 15.54 29.86
N PRO A 2 -98.67 15.83 28.77
CA PRO A 2 -97.31 15.33 28.47
C PRO A 2 -96.22 16.35 28.83
N ALA A 3 -95.09 15.82 29.39
CA ALA A 3 -93.89 16.54 29.66
C ALA A 3 -92.95 16.47 28.46
N ASN A 4 -92.41 17.63 28.06
CA ASN A 4 -91.43 17.74 27.02
C ASN A 4 -90.02 17.46 27.54
N LEU A 5 -89.38 16.48 26.93
CA LEU A 5 -87.90 16.26 27.10
C LEU A 5 -87.18 17.03 26.02
N ALA A 6 -86.32 17.94 26.43
CA ALA A 6 -85.40 18.63 25.56
C ALA A 6 -84.03 17.82 25.52
N THR A 7 -83.70 17.37 24.35
CA THR A 7 -82.42 16.64 24.11
C THR A 7 -81.33 17.63 23.78
N ALA A 8 -80.29 17.71 24.66
CA ALA A 8 -79.11 18.51 24.44
C ALA A 8 -78.11 17.68 23.64
N LEU A 9 -77.77 18.08 22.42
CA LEU A 9 -76.69 17.54 21.60
C LEU A 9 -75.39 18.19 22.01
N LEU A 10 -74.48 17.43 22.66
CA LEU A 10 -73.10 17.83 22.92
C LEU A 10 -72.30 17.50 21.63
N SER A 11 -71.89 18.55 20.92
CA SER A 11 -70.91 18.43 19.81
C SER A 11 -69.49 18.39 20.38
N SER A 12 -68.87 17.22 20.42
CA SER A 12 -67.45 17.05 20.74
C SER A 12 -66.58 17.46 19.57
N LEU A 13 -65.91 18.59 19.64
CA LEU A 13 -64.92 19.08 18.70
C LEU A 13 -63.59 18.35 18.96
N LEU A 14 -63.26 17.36 18.09
CA LEU A 14 -62.01 16.64 18.15
C LEU A 14 -60.90 17.53 17.53
N LEU A 15 -60.07 18.15 18.38
CA LEU A 15 -58.88 18.90 17.95
C LEU A 15 -57.79 17.90 17.60
N LEU A 16 -57.58 17.62 16.29
CA LEU A 16 -56.41 16.88 15.80
C LEU A 16 -55.17 17.74 15.96
N ALA A 17 -54.37 17.51 17.00
CA ALA A 17 -53.06 18.07 17.13
C ALA A 17 -52.11 17.39 16.15
N THR A 18 -51.81 18.06 15.03
CA THR A 18 -50.72 17.66 14.12
C THR A 18 -49.37 17.94 14.81
N LEU A 19 -48.75 16.90 15.36
CA LEU A 19 -47.36 16.95 15.78
C LEU A 19 -46.47 17.11 14.55
N PRO A 20 -45.60 18.09 14.49
CA PRO A 20 -44.61 18.14 13.42
C PRO A 20 -43.70 16.90 13.55
N SER A 21 -43.74 16.02 12.55
CA SER A 21 -42.72 14.99 12.38
C SER A 21 -41.37 15.68 12.25
N GLN A 22 -40.56 15.63 13.29
CA GLN A 22 -39.15 15.96 13.20
C GLN A 22 -38.55 14.92 12.25
N VAL A 23 -38.34 15.29 11.01
CA VAL A 23 -37.40 14.60 10.11
C VAL A 23 -36.05 14.83 10.75
N SER A 24 -35.60 13.86 11.56
CA SER A 24 -34.20 13.75 11.90
C SER A 24 -33.47 13.57 10.58
N ALA A 25 -32.87 14.65 10.06
CA ALA A 25 -31.83 14.52 9.05
C ALA A 25 -30.81 13.57 9.68
N SER A 26 -30.77 12.34 9.19
CA SER A 26 -29.65 11.44 9.37
C SER A 26 -28.46 12.18 8.76
N THR A 27 -27.77 12.97 9.59
CA THR A 27 -26.39 13.31 9.29
C THR A 27 -25.76 11.95 9.14
N GLY A 28 -25.35 11.64 7.88
CA GLY A 28 -24.63 10.42 7.59
C GLY A 28 -23.56 10.28 8.64
N ASN A 29 -23.71 9.30 9.52
CA ASN A 29 -22.61 8.78 10.26
C ASN A 29 -21.62 8.36 9.17
N ASP A 30 -20.66 9.22 8.91
CA ASP A 30 -19.37 8.83 8.37
C ASP A 30 -18.90 7.80 9.41
N ASP A 31 -19.10 6.50 9.09
CA ASP A 31 -18.80 5.41 10.02
C ASP A 31 -17.35 5.59 10.43
N LEU A 32 -17.17 6.23 11.59
CA LEU A 32 -15.87 6.37 12.25
C LEU A 32 -15.49 4.96 12.67
N GLN A 33 -14.91 4.22 11.72
CA GLN A 33 -14.34 2.93 12.03
C GLN A 33 -13.20 3.16 13.01
N ASP A 34 -13.35 2.67 14.25
CA ASP A 34 -12.36 2.82 15.31
C ASP A 34 -11.15 1.91 15.11
N THR A 35 -11.27 0.93 14.21
CA THR A 35 -10.23 -0.05 13.92
C THR A 35 -9.97 -0.14 12.42
N ILE A 36 -8.71 -0.09 12.03
CA ILE A 36 -8.25 -0.33 10.65
C ILE A 36 -7.54 -1.68 10.59
N ARG A 37 -8.14 -2.63 9.86
CA ARG A 37 -7.56 -3.94 9.58
C ARG A 37 -6.57 -3.80 8.43
N PHE A 38 -5.29 -3.75 8.81
CA PHE A 38 -4.21 -3.46 7.90
C PHE A 38 -3.48 -4.73 7.45
N ASN A 39 -3.38 -4.95 6.14
CA ASN A 39 -2.66 -6.10 5.61
C ASN A 39 -1.15 -5.99 5.84
N VAL A 40 -0.61 -6.98 6.55
CA VAL A 40 0.82 -7.26 6.62
C VAL A 40 1.07 -8.54 5.84
N SER A 41 1.70 -8.44 4.66
CA SER A 41 2.05 -9.63 3.87
C SER A 41 2.95 -10.55 4.72
N PRO A 42 2.71 -11.87 4.75
CA PRO A 42 3.49 -12.79 5.60
C PRO A 42 5.01 -12.70 5.44
N ASN A 43 5.47 -12.39 4.24
CA ASN A 43 6.91 -12.24 3.94
C ASN A 43 7.41 -10.79 4.07
N GLY A 44 6.52 -9.85 4.42
CA GLY A 44 6.86 -8.44 4.41
C GLY A 44 7.21 -7.90 3.03
N TYR A 45 7.86 -6.77 3.02
CA TYR A 45 8.54 -6.10 1.90
C TYR A 45 9.55 -5.09 2.47
N PRO A 46 10.61 -5.56 3.14
CA PRO A 46 11.57 -4.68 3.79
C PRO A 46 12.29 -3.76 2.79
N PRO A 47 12.55 -2.49 3.16
CA PRO A 47 12.28 -1.85 4.43
C PRO A 47 10.90 -1.19 4.53
N TYR A 48 10.01 -1.35 3.55
CA TYR A 48 8.68 -0.74 3.55
C TYR A 48 7.74 -1.37 4.57
N LEU A 49 7.80 -2.67 4.71
CA LEU A 49 7.04 -3.45 5.68
C LEU A 49 7.91 -4.62 6.19
N ILE A 50 8.31 -4.56 7.45
CA ILE A 50 9.11 -5.59 8.11
C ILE A 50 8.15 -6.44 8.94
N VAL A 51 8.21 -7.75 8.73
CA VAL A 51 7.39 -8.73 9.44
C VAL A 51 8.34 -9.82 9.96
N GLU A 52 8.69 -9.72 11.23
CA GLU A 52 9.57 -10.66 11.93
C GLU A 52 8.82 -11.17 13.16
N ASP A 53 8.63 -12.47 13.26
CA ASP A 53 7.91 -13.15 14.35
C ASP A 53 6.81 -12.30 15.04
N ASP A 54 7.16 -11.65 16.16
CA ASP A 54 6.26 -10.78 16.94
C ASP A 54 6.53 -9.29 16.72
N HIS A 55 7.41 -8.93 15.78
CA HIS A 55 7.74 -7.55 15.50
C HIS A 55 7.25 -7.10 14.12
N LEU A 56 6.52 -5.97 14.11
CA LEU A 56 6.13 -5.26 12.90
C LEU A 56 6.86 -3.92 12.85
N GLY A 57 7.39 -3.59 11.68
CA GLY A 57 8.11 -2.35 11.45
C GLY A 57 8.15 -1.99 9.96
N GLY A 58 9.00 -1.04 9.64
CA GLY A 58 9.19 -0.57 8.27
C GLY A 58 8.46 0.73 7.97
N ILE A 59 8.89 1.39 6.89
CA ILE A 59 8.45 2.75 6.54
C ILE A 59 6.92 2.89 6.57
N VAL A 60 6.19 1.99 5.93
CA VAL A 60 4.74 2.09 5.83
C VAL A 60 4.07 1.75 7.15
N TRP A 61 4.59 0.76 7.87
CA TRP A 61 4.07 0.42 9.19
C TRP A 61 4.21 1.60 10.18
N ASP A 62 5.37 2.25 10.21
CA ASP A 62 5.64 3.38 11.10
C ASP A 62 4.76 4.59 10.76
N VAL A 63 4.57 4.87 9.46
CA VAL A 63 3.63 5.91 9.01
C VAL A 63 2.21 5.58 9.43
N MET A 64 1.76 4.33 9.22
CA MET A 64 0.43 3.88 9.60
C MET A 64 0.21 3.98 11.12
N SER A 65 1.17 3.50 11.92
CA SER A 65 1.11 3.54 13.37
C SER A 65 1.02 4.98 13.89
N ARG A 66 1.87 5.87 13.37
CA ARG A 66 1.88 7.29 13.75
C ARG A 66 0.57 8.00 13.41
N ILE A 67 0.04 7.75 12.22
CA ILE A 67 -1.22 8.36 11.78
C ILE A 67 -2.41 7.77 12.54
N SER A 68 -2.44 6.47 12.76
CA SER A 68 -3.51 5.81 13.52
C SER A 68 -3.58 6.33 14.96
N GLU A 69 -2.42 6.49 15.62
CA GLU A 69 -2.32 7.10 16.96
C GLU A 69 -2.94 8.51 16.99
N ARG A 70 -2.60 9.38 16.04
CA ARG A 70 -3.14 10.73 15.94
C ARG A 70 -4.63 10.79 15.65
N LEU A 71 -5.12 9.83 14.87
CA LEU A 71 -6.55 9.69 14.55
C LEU A 71 -7.33 8.92 15.61
N GLN A 72 -6.66 8.45 16.67
CA GLN A 72 -7.23 7.62 17.75
C GLN A 72 -7.88 6.33 17.20
N LEU A 73 -7.24 5.71 16.20
CA LEU A 73 -7.68 4.46 15.59
C LEU A 73 -6.84 3.29 16.10
N THR A 74 -7.47 2.16 16.29
CA THR A 74 -6.78 0.88 16.50
C THR A 74 -6.27 0.35 15.18
N LEU A 75 -4.97 0.03 15.09
CA LEU A 75 -4.37 -0.61 13.93
C LEU A 75 -4.27 -2.11 14.19
N GLU A 76 -5.07 -2.90 13.45
CA GLU A 76 -5.10 -4.36 13.56
C GLU A 76 -4.35 -5.00 12.38
N PRO A 77 -3.18 -5.63 12.60
CA PRO A 77 -2.44 -6.28 11.52
C PRO A 77 -3.08 -7.62 11.13
N LEU A 78 -3.34 -7.81 9.84
CA LEU A 78 -3.83 -9.07 9.28
C LEU A 78 -2.80 -9.68 8.33
N LYS A 79 -2.35 -10.90 8.60
CA LYS A 79 -1.39 -11.63 7.74
C LYS A 79 -2.11 -12.25 6.55
N VAL A 80 -2.17 -11.52 5.42
CA VAL A 80 -2.82 -11.98 4.18
C VAL A 80 -1.82 -12.02 3.02
N PRO A 81 -1.72 -13.14 2.30
CA PRO A 81 -0.88 -13.24 1.11
C PRO A 81 -1.31 -12.25 0.01
N ARG A 82 -0.31 -11.65 -0.66
CA ARG A 82 -0.50 -10.59 -1.67
C ARG A 82 -1.54 -10.94 -2.76
N LYS A 83 -1.58 -12.21 -3.20
CA LYS A 83 -2.51 -12.68 -4.26
C LYS A 83 -3.98 -12.69 -3.85
N ARG A 84 -4.28 -12.63 -2.54
CA ARG A 84 -5.64 -12.71 -2.01
C ARG A 84 -6.16 -11.37 -1.48
N VAL A 85 -5.29 -10.38 -1.32
CA VAL A 85 -5.61 -9.15 -0.60
C VAL A 85 -6.66 -8.31 -1.32
N ASP A 86 -6.63 -8.24 -2.65
CA ASP A 86 -7.55 -7.43 -3.45
C ASP A 86 -9.00 -7.88 -3.24
N GLU A 87 -9.25 -9.19 -3.30
CA GLU A 87 -10.56 -9.78 -3.02
C GLU A 87 -11.00 -9.53 -1.56
N LEU A 88 -10.07 -9.67 -0.61
CA LEU A 88 -10.36 -9.49 0.81
C LEU A 88 -10.61 -8.02 1.19
N ILE A 89 -10.07 -7.06 0.44
CA ILE A 89 -10.43 -5.65 0.57
C ILE A 89 -11.84 -5.42 0.05
N LEU A 90 -12.18 -5.95 -1.13
CA LEU A 90 -13.50 -5.76 -1.74
C LEU A 90 -14.65 -6.41 -0.95
N ASN A 91 -14.38 -7.48 -0.23
CA ASN A 91 -15.38 -8.11 0.65
C ASN A 91 -15.37 -7.57 2.09
N GLY A 92 -14.54 -6.56 2.37
CA GLY A 92 -14.50 -5.90 3.67
C GLY A 92 -13.78 -6.66 4.79
N TYR A 93 -13.02 -7.72 4.48
CA TYR A 93 -12.22 -8.44 5.48
C TYR A 93 -10.93 -7.68 5.83
N VAL A 94 -10.31 -7.03 4.85
CA VAL A 94 -9.16 -6.13 4.98
C VAL A 94 -9.59 -4.72 4.66
N ASP A 95 -9.11 -3.73 5.39
CA ASP A 95 -9.46 -2.32 5.15
C ASP A 95 -8.42 -1.61 4.28
N ALA A 96 -7.13 -1.90 4.51
CA ALA A 96 -6.04 -1.24 3.80
C ALA A 96 -4.82 -2.15 3.58
N THR A 97 -4.07 -1.89 2.51
CA THR A 97 -2.78 -2.54 2.21
C THR A 97 -1.83 -1.56 1.54
N PRO A 98 -0.49 -1.69 1.75
CA PRO A 98 0.49 -0.93 0.95
C PRO A 98 0.43 -1.39 -0.50
N ARG A 99 0.31 -0.45 -1.46
CA ARG A 99 0.23 -0.77 -2.88
C ARG A 99 0.66 0.42 -3.75
N ALA A 100 1.35 0.16 -4.84
CA ALA A 100 1.42 1.08 -5.96
C ALA A 100 0.19 0.87 -6.87
N VAL A 101 -0.35 1.94 -7.44
CA VAL A 101 -1.52 1.88 -8.35
C VAL A 101 -1.22 0.95 -9.51
N GLU A 102 -0.02 1.03 -10.05
CA GLU A 102 0.49 0.28 -11.20
C GLU A 102 0.58 -1.24 -10.95
N TRP A 103 0.53 -1.67 -9.69
CA TRP A 103 0.57 -3.09 -9.32
C TRP A 103 -0.82 -3.73 -9.19
N THR A 104 -1.87 -2.99 -9.50
CA THR A 104 -3.27 -3.43 -9.37
C THR A 104 -3.91 -3.50 -10.75
N SER A 105 -4.56 -4.63 -11.08
CA SER A 105 -5.17 -4.85 -12.40
C SER A 105 -6.45 -4.03 -12.63
N GLN A 106 -7.17 -3.64 -11.58
CA GLN A 106 -8.41 -2.87 -11.60
C GLN A 106 -8.36 -1.77 -10.54
N PRO A 107 -7.47 -0.77 -10.69
CA PRO A 107 -7.24 0.23 -9.65
C PRO A 107 -8.46 1.10 -9.35
N GLU A 108 -9.36 1.28 -10.30
CA GLU A 108 -10.61 2.05 -10.16
C GLU A 108 -11.60 1.45 -9.15
N ARG A 109 -11.38 0.21 -8.72
CA ARG A 109 -12.22 -0.46 -7.71
C ARG A 109 -11.84 -0.12 -6.27
N PHE A 110 -10.78 0.64 -6.07
CA PHE A 110 -10.22 0.94 -4.76
C PHE A 110 -10.00 2.43 -4.57
N LEU A 111 -9.88 2.86 -3.32
CA LEU A 111 -9.36 4.18 -2.99
C LEU A 111 -7.85 4.11 -2.76
N TYR A 112 -7.16 5.19 -3.05
CA TYR A 112 -5.73 5.31 -2.80
C TYR A 112 -5.42 6.57 -2.01
N SER A 113 -4.51 6.45 -1.05
CA SER A 113 -3.97 7.62 -0.35
C SER A 113 -3.08 8.46 -1.26
N ASP A 114 -2.68 9.62 -0.77
CA ASP A 114 -1.51 10.32 -1.29
C ASP A 114 -0.24 9.44 -1.18
N PRO A 115 0.79 9.67 -2.01
CA PRO A 115 2.04 8.96 -1.94
C PRO A 115 2.69 9.02 -0.56
N ILE A 116 3.02 7.86 0.01
CA ILE A 116 3.78 7.74 1.26
C ILE A 116 5.27 7.84 0.95
N VAL A 117 5.76 6.97 0.05
CA VAL A 117 7.17 6.87 -0.31
C VAL A 117 7.32 6.45 -1.77
N GLN A 118 8.43 6.85 -2.39
CA GLN A 118 8.76 6.40 -3.74
C GLN A 118 9.44 5.03 -3.70
N VAL A 119 9.05 4.17 -4.63
CA VAL A 119 9.68 2.90 -4.97
C VAL A 119 10.42 3.12 -6.28
N GLU A 120 11.71 2.82 -6.33
CA GLU A 120 12.56 3.08 -7.46
C GLU A 120 13.21 1.77 -7.92
N GLU A 121 12.69 1.16 -9.00
CA GLU A 121 13.32 0.00 -9.62
C GLU A 121 14.62 0.41 -10.31
N VAL A 122 15.69 -0.27 -9.96
CA VAL A 122 17.03 -0.02 -10.48
C VAL A 122 17.70 -1.33 -10.85
N LEU A 123 18.82 -1.21 -11.57
CA LEU A 123 19.68 -2.33 -11.86
C LEU A 123 20.78 -2.41 -10.79
N PHE A 124 20.96 -3.60 -10.23
CA PHE A 124 22.12 -3.99 -9.43
C PHE A 124 23.04 -4.86 -10.29
N TYR A 125 24.33 -4.68 -10.17
CA TYR A 125 25.33 -5.48 -10.88
C TYR A 125 26.57 -5.70 -10.04
N PRO A 126 27.34 -6.77 -10.26
CA PRO A 126 28.61 -6.97 -9.58
C PRO A 126 29.55 -5.81 -9.89
N HIS A 127 30.22 -5.30 -8.86
CA HIS A 127 31.06 -4.10 -8.98
C HIS A 127 32.15 -4.25 -10.05
N ASN A 128 32.70 -5.45 -10.19
CA ASN A 128 33.74 -5.79 -11.17
C ASN A 128 33.22 -6.09 -12.59
N ARG A 129 31.90 -6.13 -12.78
CA ARG A 129 31.22 -6.36 -14.07
C ARG A 129 30.20 -5.26 -14.39
N ALA A 130 30.44 -4.07 -13.85
CA ALA A 130 29.58 -2.92 -14.09
C ALA A 130 29.53 -2.56 -15.57
N PHE A 131 28.35 -2.19 -16.05
CA PHE A 131 28.14 -1.63 -17.38
C PHE A 131 27.27 -0.38 -17.26
N GLU A 132 27.34 0.47 -18.28
CA GLU A 132 26.52 1.68 -18.31
C GLU A 132 25.08 1.31 -18.61
N PHE A 133 24.16 1.79 -17.76
CA PHE A 133 22.73 1.64 -17.94
C PHE A 133 22.07 3.03 -17.89
N GLN A 134 21.45 3.44 -18.98
CA GLN A 134 20.70 4.69 -19.11
C GLN A 134 19.25 4.43 -19.55
N SER A 135 19.01 3.37 -20.29
CA SER A 135 17.71 3.03 -20.85
C SER A 135 17.47 1.52 -20.92
N PRO A 136 16.22 1.05 -21.06
CA PRO A 136 15.92 -0.35 -21.26
C PRO A 136 16.69 -1.03 -22.41
N ASP A 137 16.99 -0.30 -23.50
CA ASP A 137 17.70 -0.88 -24.65
C ASP A 137 19.14 -1.32 -24.33
N ASP A 138 19.76 -0.76 -23.30
CA ASP A 138 21.10 -1.17 -22.82
C ASP A 138 21.09 -2.58 -22.21
N LEU A 139 19.93 -3.14 -21.97
CA LEU A 139 19.75 -4.50 -21.45
C LEU A 139 19.65 -5.55 -22.56
N ALA A 140 19.67 -5.15 -23.83
CA ALA A 140 19.65 -6.10 -24.94
C ALA A 140 20.86 -7.07 -24.89
N GLY A 141 20.58 -8.36 -25.02
CA GLY A 141 21.58 -9.44 -24.89
C GLY A 141 21.99 -9.78 -23.45
N LYS A 142 21.43 -9.12 -22.45
CA LYS A 142 21.72 -9.34 -21.03
C LYS A 142 20.85 -10.44 -20.43
N THR A 143 21.37 -11.08 -19.37
CA THR A 143 20.62 -12.01 -18.53
C THR A 143 20.45 -11.40 -17.13
N LEU A 144 19.21 -11.17 -16.71
CA LEU A 144 18.87 -10.51 -15.47
C LEU A 144 18.21 -11.46 -14.47
N VAL A 145 18.64 -11.36 -13.20
CA VAL A 145 17.95 -12.03 -12.10
C VAL A 145 16.81 -11.13 -11.60
N THR A 146 15.63 -11.69 -11.42
CA THR A 146 14.44 -10.97 -10.97
C THR A 146 13.69 -11.76 -9.90
N HIS A 147 12.83 -11.08 -9.14
CA HIS A 147 11.97 -11.75 -8.17
C HIS A 147 10.77 -12.39 -8.89
N LEU A 148 10.51 -13.67 -8.60
CA LEU A 148 9.40 -14.42 -9.17
C LEU A 148 8.05 -13.74 -8.91
N GLY A 149 7.30 -13.53 -9.97
CA GLY A 149 5.96 -12.93 -9.90
C GLY A 149 5.95 -11.39 -9.88
N TYR A 150 7.12 -10.74 -9.98
CA TYR A 150 7.17 -9.29 -10.18
C TYR A 150 7.00 -8.97 -11.68
N TYR A 151 6.21 -7.93 -11.96
CA TYR A 151 5.97 -7.43 -13.30
C TYR A 151 6.75 -6.14 -13.52
N HIS A 152 7.63 -6.15 -14.51
CA HIS A 152 8.49 -5.03 -14.87
C HIS A 152 7.98 -4.39 -16.16
N ALA A 153 6.97 -3.53 -16.06
CA ALA A 153 6.24 -2.98 -17.20
C ALA A 153 7.15 -2.34 -18.27
N LYS A 154 8.19 -1.62 -17.84
CA LYS A 154 9.14 -0.95 -18.73
C LYS A 154 10.08 -1.91 -19.48
N LEU A 155 10.17 -3.16 -19.05
CA LEU A 155 11.01 -4.19 -19.63
C LEU A 155 10.20 -5.34 -20.26
N ALA A 156 8.88 -5.27 -20.22
CA ALA A 156 7.99 -6.34 -20.68
C ALA A 156 8.32 -6.74 -22.14
N GLU A 157 8.42 -5.76 -23.04
CA GLU A 157 8.74 -5.99 -24.45
C GLU A 157 10.10 -6.66 -24.65
N LEU A 158 11.12 -6.26 -23.88
CA LEU A 158 12.47 -6.85 -23.97
C LEU A 158 12.48 -8.32 -23.51
N PHE A 159 11.71 -8.65 -22.49
CA PHE A 159 11.57 -10.02 -21.99
C PHE A 159 10.74 -10.88 -22.93
N GLU A 160 9.60 -10.37 -23.40
CA GLU A 160 8.68 -11.08 -24.31
C GLU A 160 9.32 -11.36 -25.68
N SER A 161 10.09 -10.40 -26.20
CA SER A 161 10.83 -10.58 -27.46
C SER A 161 12.09 -11.44 -27.32
N GLY A 162 12.49 -11.80 -26.10
CA GLY A 162 13.73 -12.54 -25.84
C GLY A 162 15.01 -11.73 -26.03
N ARG A 163 14.91 -10.42 -26.26
CA ARG A 163 16.08 -9.52 -26.37
C ARG A 163 16.86 -9.45 -25.06
N THR A 164 16.19 -9.64 -23.93
CA THR A 164 16.77 -9.73 -22.60
C THR A 164 16.29 -11.02 -21.95
N GLN A 165 17.20 -11.80 -21.39
CA GLN A 165 16.85 -13.03 -20.69
C GLN A 165 16.47 -12.71 -19.24
N ARG A 166 15.46 -13.43 -18.72
CA ARG A 166 14.99 -13.29 -17.36
C ARG A 166 15.16 -14.60 -16.60
N PHE A 167 15.72 -14.53 -15.39
CA PHE A 167 15.84 -15.65 -14.47
C PHE A 167 15.17 -15.28 -13.14
N ASP A 168 14.05 -15.95 -12.84
CA ASP A 168 13.25 -15.66 -11.66
C ASP A 168 13.64 -16.53 -10.46
N VAL A 169 13.79 -15.89 -9.30
CA VAL A 169 14.05 -16.56 -8.01
C VAL A 169 13.04 -16.10 -6.96
N VAL A 170 12.89 -16.89 -5.91
CA VAL A 170 11.99 -16.57 -4.79
C VAL A 170 12.81 -15.93 -3.67
N GLY A 171 12.45 -14.69 -3.30
CA GLY A 171 13.09 -13.97 -2.20
C GLY A 171 14.16 -12.97 -2.65
N ASP A 172 14.10 -11.79 -2.03
CA ASP A 172 14.95 -10.65 -2.43
C ASP A 172 16.44 -10.91 -2.20
N ALA A 173 16.82 -11.61 -1.11
CA ALA A 173 18.21 -11.96 -0.87
C ALA A 173 18.78 -12.94 -1.92
N GLU A 174 17.94 -13.86 -2.42
CA GLU A 174 18.35 -14.81 -3.45
C GLU A 174 18.62 -14.13 -4.78
N VAL A 175 17.91 -13.05 -5.12
CA VAL A 175 18.17 -12.25 -6.32
C VAL A 175 19.65 -11.84 -6.37
N PHE A 176 20.18 -11.33 -5.28
CA PHE A 176 21.56 -10.87 -5.21
C PHE A 176 22.56 -12.02 -5.03
N ARG A 177 22.21 -13.07 -4.31
CA ARG A 177 23.04 -14.25 -4.17
C ARG A 177 23.32 -14.90 -5.52
N TYR A 178 22.28 -15.15 -6.33
CA TYR A 178 22.44 -15.72 -7.67
C TYR A 178 23.27 -14.81 -8.58
N LEU A 179 23.08 -13.50 -8.50
CA LEU A 179 23.88 -12.54 -9.26
C LEU A 179 25.36 -12.61 -8.92
N LEU A 180 25.72 -12.81 -7.65
CA LEU A 180 27.11 -12.88 -7.20
C LEU A 180 27.75 -14.25 -7.44
N ASP A 181 27.00 -15.32 -7.26
CA ASP A 181 27.49 -16.71 -7.34
C ASP A 181 27.75 -17.19 -8.77
N SER A 182 27.29 -16.45 -9.79
CA SER A 182 27.41 -16.88 -11.17
C SER A 182 27.74 -15.74 -12.14
N GLU A 183 28.73 -15.96 -13.00
CA GLU A 183 29.09 -15.04 -14.09
C GLU A 183 28.05 -15.03 -15.24
N ARG A 184 27.10 -15.94 -15.20
CA ARG A 184 26.01 -16.05 -16.19
C ARG A 184 25.08 -14.84 -16.15
N PHE A 185 24.97 -14.12 -15.04
CA PHE A 185 24.05 -13.02 -14.85
C PHE A 185 24.76 -11.68 -14.95
N ASP A 186 24.24 -10.80 -15.78
CA ASP A 186 24.76 -9.44 -15.97
C ASP A 186 24.30 -8.48 -14.89
N GLY A 187 23.06 -8.64 -14.41
CA GLY A 187 22.46 -7.76 -13.43
C GLY A 187 21.26 -8.37 -12.72
N ALA A 188 20.74 -7.64 -11.76
CA ALA A 188 19.51 -7.96 -11.05
C ALA A 188 18.60 -6.73 -10.98
N ILE A 189 17.30 -6.93 -11.06
CA ILE A 189 16.31 -5.87 -10.89
C ILE A 189 15.75 -5.94 -9.48
N ALA A 190 15.83 -4.83 -8.77
CA ALA A 190 15.19 -4.68 -7.47
C ALA A 190 14.86 -3.20 -7.20
N ASP A 191 13.97 -2.96 -6.23
CA ASP A 191 13.83 -1.63 -5.66
C ASP A 191 15.12 -1.21 -4.96
N ARG A 192 15.49 0.07 -5.08
CA ARG A 192 16.74 0.63 -4.54
C ARG A 192 16.85 0.46 -3.02
N LEU A 193 15.77 0.70 -2.27
CA LEU A 193 15.78 0.57 -0.81
C LEU A 193 15.76 -0.89 -0.38
N VAL A 194 15.00 -1.75 -1.06
CA VAL A 194 15.00 -3.21 -0.83
C VAL A 194 16.40 -3.77 -1.04
N GLY A 195 17.04 -3.44 -2.15
CA GLY A 195 18.38 -3.92 -2.43
C GLY A 195 19.41 -3.44 -1.39
N ARG A 196 19.36 -2.17 -0.99
CA ARG A 196 20.21 -1.64 0.08
C ARG A 196 19.95 -2.32 1.42
N TRP A 197 18.70 -2.58 1.74
CA TRP A 197 18.33 -3.32 2.95
C TRP A 197 18.90 -4.74 2.95
N VAL A 198 18.75 -5.47 1.85
CA VAL A 198 19.31 -6.81 1.71
C VAL A 198 20.83 -6.79 1.85
N ILE A 199 21.53 -5.90 1.14
CA ILE A 199 22.98 -5.79 1.20
C ILE A 199 23.45 -5.49 2.63
N ARG A 200 22.79 -4.58 3.35
CA ARG A 200 23.11 -4.23 4.74
C ARG A 200 22.96 -5.41 5.69
N ASN A 201 21.95 -6.25 5.48
CA ASN A 201 21.68 -7.41 6.33
C ASN A 201 22.45 -8.67 5.91
N HIS A 202 23.23 -8.61 4.82
CA HIS A 202 24.09 -9.70 4.34
C HIS A 202 25.51 -9.18 4.10
N PRO A 203 26.37 -9.17 5.15
CA PRO A 203 27.70 -8.55 5.10
C PRO A 203 28.59 -9.01 3.94
N TYR A 204 28.43 -10.25 3.46
CA TYR A 204 29.19 -10.77 2.31
C TYR A 204 28.83 -10.11 0.97
N MET A 205 27.69 -9.40 0.90
CA MET A 205 27.29 -8.62 -0.28
C MET A 205 27.86 -7.19 -0.25
N ALA A 206 28.32 -6.74 0.90
CA ALA A 206 28.82 -5.38 1.07
C ALA A 206 30.04 -5.12 0.16
N GLY A 207 29.97 -4.07 -0.67
CA GLY A 207 31.01 -3.71 -1.62
C GLY A 207 31.11 -4.61 -2.86
N ALA A 208 30.36 -5.72 -2.92
CA ALA A 208 30.35 -6.61 -4.08
C ALA A 208 29.41 -6.11 -5.20
N LEU A 209 28.38 -5.35 -4.83
CA LEU A 209 27.34 -4.86 -5.72
C LEU A 209 27.39 -3.35 -5.90
N ALA A 210 27.17 -2.89 -7.13
CA ALA A 210 26.90 -1.51 -7.47
C ALA A 210 25.46 -1.37 -7.97
N THR A 211 24.96 -0.12 -8.03
CA THR A 211 23.59 0.17 -8.43
C THR A 211 23.59 1.22 -9.53
N SER A 212 22.73 1.05 -10.56
CA SER A 212 22.59 2.03 -11.62
C SER A 212 22.17 3.40 -11.08
N GLN A 213 22.67 4.46 -11.72
CA GLN A 213 22.21 5.83 -11.48
C GLN A 213 20.80 6.03 -12.03
N ALA A 214 20.58 5.61 -13.28
CA ALA A 214 19.29 5.65 -13.92
C ALA A 214 18.34 4.60 -13.32
N SER A 215 17.07 4.98 -13.18
CA SER A 215 15.99 4.10 -12.75
C SER A 215 15.35 3.43 -13.95
N ILE A 216 14.96 2.16 -13.79
CA ILE A 216 14.12 1.44 -14.75
C ILE A 216 12.70 1.99 -14.71
N SER A 217 12.17 2.13 -13.49
CA SER A 217 10.82 2.68 -13.23
C SER A 217 10.73 3.29 -11.85
N ASN A 218 9.72 4.16 -11.68
CA ASN A 218 9.41 4.81 -10.42
C ASN A 218 7.92 4.67 -10.14
N TYR A 219 7.58 4.24 -8.93
CA TYR A 219 6.22 4.08 -8.46
C TYR A 219 6.02 4.82 -7.14
N SER A 220 4.77 5.18 -6.85
CA SER A 220 4.41 5.74 -5.55
C SER A 220 3.74 4.68 -4.70
N LEU A 221 4.38 4.26 -3.62
CA LEU A 221 3.73 3.40 -2.63
C LEU A 221 2.74 4.21 -1.82
N ARG A 222 1.50 3.71 -1.78
CA ARG A 222 0.33 4.33 -1.17
C ARG A 222 -0.38 3.32 -0.29
N LEU A 223 -1.41 3.76 0.43
CA LEU A 223 -2.44 2.83 0.89
C LEU A 223 -3.45 2.60 -0.22
N MET A 224 -3.73 1.36 -0.55
CA MET A 224 -4.91 0.92 -1.26
C MET A 224 -5.95 0.55 -0.21
N VAL A 225 -7.13 1.14 -0.29
CA VAL A 225 -8.17 1.10 0.75
C VAL A 225 -9.50 0.70 0.11
N ARG A 226 -10.36 0.02 0.86
CA ARG A 226 -11.71 -0.33 0.38
C ARG A 226 -12.54 0.93 0.10
N PRO A 227 -13.45 0.86 -0.90
CA PRO A 227 -14.16 2.04 -1.42
C PRO A 227 -15.00 2.80 -0.39
N GLU A 228 -15.51 2.10 0.64
CA GLU A 228 -16.40 2.69 1.63
C GLU A 228 -15.69 3.60 2.64
N LEU A 229 -14.35 3.53 2.71
CA LEU A 229 -13.55 4.27 3.70
C LEU A 229 -13.07 5.64 3.19
N THR A 230 -13.92 6.39 2.50
CA THR A 230 -13.61 7.74 2.00
C THR A 230 -13.24 8.70 3.13
N GLY A 231 -13.99 8.69 4.23
CA GLY A 231 -13.69 9.51 5.40
C GLY A 231 -12.33 9.20 6.03
N PHE A 232 -11.97 7.92 6.12
CA PHE A 232 -10.65 7.51 6.58
C PHE A 232 -9.53 8.02 5.66
N ILE A 233 -9.66 7.86 4.34
CA ILE A 233 -8.60 8.27 3.42
C ILE A 233 -8.35 9.79 3.45
N HIS A 234 -9.41 10.60 3.59
CA HIS A 234 -9.28 12.05 3.74
C HIS A 234 -8.53 12.44 5.01
N ARG A 235 -8.87 11.83 6.16
CA ARG A 235 -8.17 12.07 7.43
C ARG A 235 -6.73 11.58 7.37
N PHE A 236 -6.49 10.41 6.79
CA PHE A 236 -5.15 9.87 6.58
C PHE A 236 -4.27 10.82 5.76
N ASN A 237 -4.76 11.31 4.61
CA ASN A 237 -4.02 12.23 3.74
C ASN A 237 -3.72 13.56 4.45
N SER A 238 -4.64 14.07 5.28
CA SER A 238 -4.42 15.26 6.07
C SER A 238 -3.28 15.07 7.07
N GLU A 239 -3.25 13.94 7.79
CA GLU A 239 -2.16 13.63 8.72
C GLU A 239 -0.85 13.30 8.00
N LEU A 240 -0.88 12.62 6.85
CA LEU A 240 0.29 12.39 6.03
C LEU A 240 0.91 13.71 5.54
N THR A 241 0.08 14.69 5.19
CA THR A 241 0.55 16.04 4.83
C THR A 241 1.24 16.71 6.01
N ARG A 242 0.70 16.58 7.23
CA ARG A 242 1.34 17.09 8.46
C ARG A 242 2.66 16.39 8.76
N LEU A 243 2.72 15.06 8.62
CA LEU A 243 3.95 14.28 8.77
C LEU A 243 5.05 14.74 7.80
N LYS A 244 4.67 15.04 6.55
CA LYS A 244 5.60 15.59 5.55
C LYS A 244 6.08 16.99 5.92
N ALA A 245 5.18 17.87 6.32
CA ALA A 245 5.48 19.27 6.64
C ALA A 245 6.32 19.42 7.92
N SER A 246 6.12 18.56 8.91
CA SER A 246 6.90 18.56 10.17
C SER A 246 8.31 17.97 10.03
N GLY A 247 8.58 17.22 8.95
CA GLY A 247 9.84 16.47 8.79
C GLY A 247 9.81 15.06 9.37
N GLU A 248 8.79 14.67 10.12
CA GLU A 248 8.69 13.34 10.74
C GLU A 248 8.74 12.20 9.71
N LEU A 249 8.17 12.39 8.52
CA LEU A 249 8.31 11.40 7.46
C LEU A 249 9.78 11.22 7.05
N ASN A 250 10.56 12.31 7.00
CA ASN A 250 11.99 12.22 6.68
C ASN A 250 12.77 11.49 7.77
N ASP A 251 12.41 11.66 9.04
CA ASP A 251 13.02 10.94 10.15
C ASP A 251 12.71 9.44 10.08
N ILE A 252 11.46 9.07 9.77
CA ILE A 252 11.08 7.67 9.51
C ILE A 252 11.91 7.11 8.34
N LEU A 253 11.97 7.80 7.21
CA LEU A 253 12.74 7.36 6.05
C LEU A 253 14.23 7.22 6.35
N ALA A 254 14.81 8.11 7.16
CA ALA A 254 16.21 8.07 7.53
C ALA A 254 16.58 6.83 8.36
N SER A 255 15.63 6.31 9.16
CA SER A 255 15.82 5.10 9.96
C SER A 255 16.02 3.83 9.14
N TYR A 256 15.65 3.87 7.85
CA TYR A 256 15.64 2.70 6.94
C TYR A 256 16.61 2.84 5.74
N ARG A 257 17.33 3.96 5.62
CA ARG A 257 18.25 4.25 4.51
C ARG A 257 19.69 3.80 4.76
#